data_f97e8ece11cba974cb2b7ecde58b84ae
#
_entry.id   f97e8ece11cba974cb2b7ecde58b84ae
#
_cell.length_a   1.000
_cell.length_b   1.000
_cell.length_c   1.000
_cell.angle_alpha   90.00
_cell.angle_beta   90.00
_cell.angle_gamma   90.00
#
_symmetry.space_group_name_H-M   'P 1'
#
loop_
_entity.id
_entity.type
_entity.pdbx_description
1 polymer ?
#
loop_
_entity_poly.entity_id
_entity_poly.type
_entity_poly.pdbx_seq_one_letter_code
_entity_poly.pdbx_strand_id
1 'polypeptide(L)'
;MTQDTLRFAANLSMLYTELPFMQRFAAAAKDGFKGVEFLFPYAFEAQEIAAQLKQHGLQQVLFNTPAGGADTAGMNAAWDAGMRGTASVVGCENEFQAGVLRALAYAQVLDCPRIHVMAGLLPEGVSADDARPAAQATYIANLHWAAAQAAKVGIDVVIEPINQRDVPRFFLNRQDHAHAIVQAVGAANLKVQMDLYHCQVVEGDVAMKLRQYLPTGRVGHIQVAGVPQRHEPDVGELNYPYLFSAIQEAGYGGWIGCEYRPARGAVTGGTSDGLGWLRRMATGDWA
;
A
#
# COMPACT_ATOMS: atom_id res chain seq x y z
N MET A 1 -3.80 1.14 -31.06
CA MET A 1 -4.09 0.68 -29.69
C MET A 1 -4.02 1.92 -28.82
N THR A 2 -5.14 2.34 -28.22
CA THR A 2 -5.14 3.44 -27.25
C THR A 2 -4.29 2.98 -26.07
N GLN A 3 -3.16 3.65 -25.82
CA GLN A 3 -2.38 3.41 -24.60
C GLN A 3 -3.30 3.69 -23.41
N ASP A 4 -3.56 2.67 -22.58
CA ASP A 4 -4.33 2.87 -21.36
C ASP A 4 -3.60 3.89 -20.48
N THR A 5 -4.27 4.96 -20.14
CA THR A 5 -3.71 6.04 -19.31
C THR A 5 -3.50 5.49 -17.89
N LEU A 6 -2.30 5.65 -17.32
CA LEU A 6 -2.02 5.27 -15.95
C LEU A 6 -2.98 5.96 -14.98
N ARG A 7 -3.43 5.22 -13.97
CA ARG A 7 -4.38 5.72 -12.98
C ARG A 7 -3.69 5.92 -11.64
N PHE A 8 -3.71 7.14 -11.12
CA PHE A 8 -3.08 7.49 -9.85
C PHE A 8 -4.11 7.65 -8.74
N ALA A 9 -3.76 7.14 -7.54
CA ALA A 9 -4.53 7.30 -6.32
C ALA A 9 -3.76 8.14 -5.31
N ALA A 10 -4.42 9.12 -4.68
CA ALA A 10 -3.80 9.89 -3.61
C ALA A 10 -3.78 9.11 -2.31
N ASN A 11 -2.60 8.97 -1.67
CA ASN A 11 -2.52 8.40 -0.32
C ASN A 11 -2.85 9.47 0.72
N LEU A 12 -4.07 9.42 1.24
CA LEU A 12 -4.58 10.44 2.17
C LEU A 12 -3.95 10.37 3.58
N SER A 13 -3.16 9.35 3.88
CA SER A 13 -2.36 9.33 5.11
C SER A 13 -1.08 10.16 4.99
N MET A 14 -0.61 10.41 3.77
CA MET A 14 0.65 11.14 3.51
C MET A 14 0.44 12.46 2.78
N LEU A 15 -0.57 12.55 1.91
CA LEU A 15 -0.93 13.76 1.17
C LEU A 15 -2.02 14.55 1.89
N TYR A 16 -2.02 15.86 1.71
CA TYR A 16 -3.00 16.80 2.30
C TYR A 16 -3.01 16.79 3.83
N THR A 17 -1.87 16.47 4.47
CA THR A 17 -1.78 16.31 5.92
C THR A 17 -1.95 17.62 6.69
N GLU A 18 -1.93 18.77 6.03
CA GLU A 18 -2.33 20.07 6.52
C GLU A 18 -3.84 20.18 6.82
N LEU A 19 -4.64 19.24 6.30
CA LEU A 19 -6.09 19.21 6.50
C LEU A 19 -6.51 18.07 7.44
N PRO A 20 -7.61 18.22 8.18
CA PRO A 20 -8.27 17.10 8.84
C PRO A 20 -8.61 15.99 7.84
N PHE A 21 -8.50 14.71 8.26
CA PHE A 21 -8.61 13.56 7.35
C PHE A 21 -9.83 13.60 6.45
N MET A 22 -11.03 13.88 7.00
CA MET A 22 -12.27 13.90 6.22
C MET A 22 -12.33 15.03 5.17
N GLN A 23 -11.51 16.07 5.28
CA GLN A 23 -11.41 17.14 4.28
C GLN A 23 -10.44 16.82 3.14
N ARG A 24 -9.57 15.81 3.31
CA ARG A 24 -8.58 15.41 2.31
C ARG A 24 -9.21 14.82 1.06
N PHE A 25 -10.39 14.21 1.17
CA PHE A 25 -11.16 13.69 0.02
C PHE A 25 -11.53 14.80 -0.97
N ALA A 26 -12.06 15.91 -0.47
CA ALA A 26 -12.38 17.08 -1.28
C ALA A 26 -11.14 17.66 -1.97
N ALA A 27 -10.02 17.75 -1.24
CA ALA A 27 -8.76 18.27 -1.78
C ALA A 27 -8.21 17.37 -2.89
N ALA A 28 -8.18 16.05 -2.69
CA ALA A 28 -7.74 15.10 -3.70
C ALA A 28 -8.61 15.16 -4.97
N ALA A 29 -9.92 15.21 -4.82
CA ALA A 29 -10.85 15.34 -5.95
C ALA A 29 -10.65 16.66 -6.71
N LYS A 30 -10.42 17.78 -6.01
CA LYS A 30 -10.13 19.09 -6.58
C LYS A 30 -8.85 19.07 -7.43
N ASP A 31 -7.83 18.34 -6.98
CA ASP A 31 -6.56 18.19 -7.71
C ASP A 31 -6.63 17.15 -8.84
N GLY A 32 -7.80 16.55 -9.07
CA GLY A 32 -8.07 15.69 -10.23
C GLY A 32 -7.92 14.18 -9.96
N PHE A 33 -7.57 13.75 -8.76
CA PHE A 33 -7.55 12.33 -8.42
C PHE A 33 -8.95 11.72 -8.56
N LYS A 34 -8.97 10.45 -9.01
CA LYS A 34 -10.17 9.62 -9.08
C LYS A 34 -10.13 8.43 -8.13
N GLY A 35 -8.95 8.10 -7.63
CA GLY A 35 -8.73 7.09 -6.62
C GLY A 35 -8.04 7.66 -5.39
N VAL A 36 -8.33 7.07 -4.24
CA VAL A 36 -7.66 7.38 -2.98
C VAL A 36 -7.31 6.09 -2.23
N GLU A 37 -6.24 6.17 -1.48
CA GLU A 37 -5.84 5.14 -0.52
C GLU A 37 -5.44 5.78 0.80
N PHE A 38 -5.36 5.01 1.85
CA PHE A 38 -4.87 5.46 3.15
C PHE A 38 -4.46 4.25 4.01
N LEU A 39 -3.73 4.50 5.10
CA LEU A 39 -3.27 3.44 5.97
C LEU A 39 -4.42 2.84 6.79
N PHE A 40 -5.00 3.59 7.70
CA PHE A 40 -5.97 3.07 8.67
C PHE A 40 -7.24 3.92 8.74
N PRO A 41 -8.41 3.37 8.37
CA PRO A 41 -9.69 4.10 8.41
C PRO A 41 -10.38 4.06 9.78
N TYR A 42 -9.93 3.25 10.72
CA TYR A 42 -10.68 2.74 11.87
C TYR A 42 -11.02 3.78 12.95
N ALA A 43 -10.51 5.01 12.82
CA ALA A 43 -10.91 6.13 13.66
C ALA A 43 -12.25 6.77 13.24
N PHE A 44 -12.80 6.36 12.09
CA PHE A 44 -14.05 6.89 11.52
C PHE A 44 -14.98 5.74 11.17
N GLU A 45 -16.27 5.98 11.21
CA GLU A 45 -17.25 4.99 10.74
C GLU A 45 -17.11 4.79 9.21
N ALA A 46 -17.20 3.55 8.76
CA ALA A 46 -17.04 3.23 7.34
C ALA A 46 -18.03 3.98 6.45
N GLN A 47 -19.26 4.19 6.94
CA GLN A 47 -20.33 4.91 6.25
C GLN A 47 -20.01 6.40 6.05
N GLU A 48 -19.33 7.02 7.02
CA GLU A 48 -18.88 8.43 6.90
C GLU A 48 -17.82 8.57 5.81
N ILE A 49 -16.87 7.64 5.74
CA ILE A 49 -15.86 7.60 4.68
C ILE A 49 -16.54 7.34 3.32
N ALA A 50 -17.45 6.36 3.24
CA ALA A 50 -18.19 6.07 2.01
C ALA A 50 -19.00 7.29 1.51
N ALA A 51 -19.55 8.09 2.42
CA ALA A 51 -20.22 9.34 2.06
C ALA A 51 -19.26 10.35 1.42
N GLN A 52 -18.02 10.50 1.94
CA GLN A 52 -16.99 11.36 1.33
C GLN A 52 -16.57 10.87 -0.05
N LEU A 53 -16.34 9.56 -0.22
CA LEU A 53 -16.00 8.97 -1.51
C LEU A 53 -17.10 9.26 -2.55
N LYS A 54 -18.36 9.01 -2.19
CA LYS A 54 -19.51 9.26 -3.06
C LYS A 54 -19.67 10.76 -3.38
N GLN A 55 -19.58 11.62 -2.38
CA GLN A 55 -19.73 13.09 -2.54
C GLN A 55 -18.72 13.66 -3.52
N HIS A 56 -17.49 13.14 -3.51
CA HIS A 56 -16.38 13.66 -4.31
C HIS A 56 -16.07 12.82 -5.56
N GLY A 57 -16.84 11.76 -5.84
CA GLY A 57 -16.65 10.90 -7.01
C GLY A 57 -15.31 10.17 -6.99
N LEU A 58 -14.87 9.72 -5.82
CA LEU A 58 -13.61 9.03 -5.60
C LEU A 58 -13.85 7.53 -5.39
N GLN A 59 -12.91 6.72 -5.86
CA GLN A 59 -12.85 5.28 -5.57
C GLN A 59 -11.84 5.02 -4.45
N GLN A 60 -12.24 4.26 -3.43
CA GLN A 60 -11.29 3.68 -2.48
C GLN A 60 -10.54 2.54 -3.17
N VAL A 61 -9.20 2.60 -3.19
CA VAL A 61 -8.43 1.60 -3.93
C VAL A 61 -7.61 0.66 -3.05
N LEU A 62 -7.26 1.10 -1.85
CA LEU A 62 -6.47 0.32 -0.89
C LEU A 62 -6.58 0.93 0.51
N PHE A 63 -6.54 0.09 1.53
CA PHE A 63 -6.19 0.45 2.91
C PHE A 63 -5.64 -0.77 3.66
N ASN A 64 -5.03 -0.54 4.83
CA ASN A 64 -4.37 -1.60 5.58
C ASN A 64 -5.32 -2.26 6.59
N THR A 65 -5.10 -3.56 6.84
CA THR A 65 -5.57 -4.18 8.08
C THR A 65 -4.96 -3.45 9.29
N PRO A 66 -5.58 -3.51 10.49
CA PRO A 66 -4.98 -2.93 11.69
C PRO A 66 -3.54 -3.42 11.90
N ALA A 67 -2.67 -2.53 12.33
CA ALA A 67 -1.28 -2.88 12.66
C ALA A 67 -1.16 -3.78 13.90
N GLY A 68 -2.21 -3.81 14.70
CA GLY A 68 -2.42 -4.55 15.95
C GLY A 68 -3.60 -3.94 16.69
N GLY A 69 -3.93 -4.46 17.88
CA GLY A 69 -5.03 -3.96 18.72
C GLY A 69 -6.41 -4.54 18.39
N ALA A 70 -7.24 -4.68 19.41
CA ALA A 70 -8.57 -5.30 19.29
C ALA A 70 -9.69 -4.30 18.93
N ASP A 71 -9.54 -3.05 19.31
CA ASP A 71 -10.50 -1.96 19.10
C ASP A 71 -9.79 -0.71 18.56
N THR A 72 -10.54 0.34 18.24
CA THR A 72 -9.99 1.58 17.65
C THR A 72 -8.90 2.22 18.51
N ALA A 73 -9.08 2.27 19.83
CA ALA A 73 -8.09 2.83 20.73
C ALA A 73 -6.82 1.97 20.76
N GLY A 74 -6.97 0.64 20.85
CA GLY A 74 -5.88 -0.32 20.80
C GLY A 74 -5.13 -0.30 19.46
N MET A 75 -5.83 -0.13 18.34
CA MET A 75 -5.20 -0.03 17.01
C MET A 75 -4.31 1.20 16.88
N ASN A 76 -4.78 2.36 17.36
CA ASN A 76 -3.97 3.58 17.37
C ASN A 76 -2.76 3.41 18.31
N ALA A 77 -2.98 2.91 19.53
CA ALA A 77 -1.92 2.65 20.49
C ALA A 77 -0.88 1.63 19.95
N ALA A 78 -1.31 0.60 19.24
CA ALA A 78 -0.42 -0.39 18.62
C ALA A 78 0.50 0.24 17.57
N TRP A 79 -0.04 1.08 16.70
CA TRP A 79 0.76 1.82 15.71
C TRP A 79 1.77 2.76 16.36
N ASP A 80 1.34 3.54 17.35
CA ASP A 80 2.18 4.49 18.10
C ASP A 80 3.28 3.76 18.90
N ALA A 81 2.97 2.56 19.41
CA ALA A 81 3.94 1.67 20.06
C ALA A 81 4.90 0.97 19.08
N GLY A 82 4.78 1.24 17.78
CA GLY A 82 5.68 0.71 16.77
C GLY A 82 5.27 -0.62 16.14
N MET A 83 4.07 -1.15 16.41
CA MET A 83 3.58 -2.34 15.72
C MET A 83 3.39 -2.04 14.22
N ARG A 84 3.72 -3.01 13.39
CA ARG A 84 3.68 -2.90 11.93
C ARG A 84 3.01 -4.12 11.28
N GLY A 85 1.93 -4.60 11.90
CA GLY A 85 1.21 -5.80 11.49
C GLY A 85 1.44 -6.98 12.39
N THR A 86 0.57 -7.97 12.30
CA THR A 86 0.56 -9.18 13.13
C THR A 86 0.63 -10.47 12.31
N ALA A 87 0.67 -10.36 10.98
CA ALA A 87 0.49 -11.51 10.10
C ALA A 87 1.62 -12.56 10.19
N SER A 88 2.87 -12.15 10.49
CA SER A 88 4.00 -13.07 10.69
C SER A 88 4.37 -13.27 12.16
N VAL A 89 3.64 -12.63 13.09
CA VAL A 89 3.97 -12.63 14.51
C VAL A 89 3.35 -13.86 15.19
N VAL A 90 4.22 -14.77 15.64
CA VAL A 90 3.80 -16.00 16.33
C VAL A 90 3.02 -15.66 17.60
N GLY A 91 1.86 -16.30 17.80
CA GLY A 91 0.98 -16.08 18.94
C GLY A 91 -0.01 -14.92 18.79
N CYS A 92 0.03 -14.18 17.66
CA CYS A 92 -0.91 -13.10 17.33
C CYS A 92 -2.01 -13.53 16.33
N GLU A 93 -2.19 -14.83 16.09
CA GLU A 93 -3.07 -15.34 15.04
C GLU A 93 -4.53 -14.89 15.23
N ASN A 94 -5.04 -14.91 16.46
CA ASN A 94 -6.41 -14.46 16.78
C ASN A 94 -6.59 -12.96 16.54
N GLU A 95 -5.61 -12.15 16.93
CA GLU A 95 -5.60 -10.69 16.71
C GLU A 95 -5.54 -10.38 15.21
N PHE A 96 -4.69 -11.10 14.48
CA PHE A 96 -4.60 -11.02 13.02
C PHE A 96 -5.95 -11.31 12.36
N GLN A 97 -6.60 -12.42 12.73
CA GLN A 97 -7.89 -12.82 12.17
C GLN A 97 -8.98 -11.79 12.45
N ALA A 98 -9.06 -11.27 13.68
CA ALA A 98 -10.00 -10.21 14.02
C ALA A 98 -9.76 -8.93 13.19
N GLY A 99 -8.49 -8.55 13.01
CA GLY A 99 -8.10 -7.41 12.18
C GLY A 99 -8.50 -7.56 10.71
N VAL A 100 -8.28 -8.74 10.13
CA VAL A 100 -8.69 -9.05 8.75
C VAL A 100 -10.22 -8.98 8.60
N LEU A 101 -10.98 -9.59 9.50
CA LEU A 101 -12.45 -9.56 9.43
C LEU A 101 -12.99 -8.13 9.54
N ARG A 102 -12.40 -7.30 10.40
CA ARG A 102 -12.72 -5.87 10.49
C ARG A 102 -12.42 -5.13 9.19
N ALA A 103 -11.25 -5.37 8.61
CA ALA A 103 -10.88 -4.74 7.34
C ALA A 103 -11.82 -5.16 6.21
N LEU A 104 -12.21 -6.43 6.12
CA LEU A 104 -13.15 -6.91 5.12
C LEU A 104 -14.55 -6.25 5.28
N ALA A 105 -15.03 -6.06 6.52
CA ALA A 105 -16.28 -5.35 6.77
C ALA A 105 -16.20 -3.88 6.28
N TYR A 106 -15.09 -3.17 6.53
CA TYR A 106 -14.87 -1.83 5.99
C TYR A 106 -14.77 -1.84 4.47
N ALA A 107 -14.02 -2.77 3.89
CA ALA A 107 -13.82 -2.86 2.44
C ALA A 107 -15.15 -3.04 1.68
N GLN A 108 -16.09 -3.83 2.22
CA GLN A 108 -17.42 -3.99 1.64
C GLN A 108 -18.22 -2.67 1.65
N VAL A 109 -18.17 -1.90 2.75
CA VAL A 109 -18.87 -0.60 2.84
C VAL A 109 -18.25 0.45 1.91
N LEU A 110 -16.91 0.43 1.78
CA LEU A 110 -16.16 1.38 0.97
C LEU A 110 -16.09 1.00 -0.53
N ASP A 111 -16.64 -0.15 -0.93
CA ASP A 111 -16.47 -0.75 -2.26
C ASP A 111 -14.98 -0.83 -2.64
N CYS A 112 -14.14 -1.20 -1.67
CA CYS A 112 -12.69 -1.26 -1.84
C CYS A 112 -12.27 -2.65 -2.32
N PRO A 113 -11.64 -2.78 -3.49
CA PRO A 113 -11.36 -4.08 -4.10
C PRO A 113 -10.21 -4.85 -3.45
N ARG A 114 -9.44 -4.22 -2.56
CA ARG A 114 -8.29 -4.87 -1.91
C ARG A 114 -7.95 -4.28 -0.56
N ILE A 115 -7.37 -5.13 0.29
CA ILE A 115 -6.81 -4.74 1.59
C ILE A 115 -5.33 -5.13 1.66
N HIS A 116 -4.49 -4.30 2.29
CA HIS A 116 -3.09 -4.63 2.56
C HIS A 116 -2.94 -5.29 3.93
N VAL A 117 -2.27 -6.43 3.95
CA VAL A 117 -1.92 -7.18 5.16
C VAL A 117 -0.45 -6.97 5.48
N MET A 118 -0.19 -6.15 6.49
CA MET A 118 1.17 -5.88 6.97
C MET A 118 1.77 -7.11 7.65
N ALA A 119 3.00 -7.47 7.26
CA ALA A 119 3.65 -8.68 7.76
C ALA A 119 3.91 -8.66 9.27
N GLY A 120 4.43 -7.55 9.78
CA GLY A 120 4.88 -7.43 11.17
C GLY A 120 6.39 -7.45 11.32
N LEU A 121 6.85 -7.29 12.56
CA LEU A 121 8.25 -7.22 12.91
C LEU A 121 8.75 -8.57 13.44
N LEU A 122 9.99 -8.92 13.12
CA LEU A 122 10.68 -10.00 13.81
C LEU A 122 10.91 -9.63 15.29
N PRO A 123 10.89 -10.61 16.22
CA PRO A 123 11.04 -10.36 17.64
C PRO A 123 12.38 -9.73 18.00
N GLU A 124 12.40 -8.96 19.08
CA GLU A 124 13.64 -8.41 19.65
C GLU A 124 14.43 -9.49 20.39
N GLY A 125 15.75 -9.32 20.40
CA GLY A 125 16.64 -10.22 21.16
C GLY A 125 16.86 -11.61 20.54
N VAL A 126 16.24 -11.88 19.39
CA VAL A 126 16.42 -13.13 18.61
C VAL A 126 17.06 -12.78 17.28
N SER A 127 18.01 -13.58 16.81
CA SER A 127 18.59 -13.36 15.49
C SER A 127 17.52 -13.51 14.41
N ALA A 128 17.68 -12.76 13.30
CA ALA A 128 16.74 -12.86 12.19
C ALA A 128 16.69 -14.29 11.61
N ASP A 129 17.83 -14.98 11.55
CA ASP A 129 17.93 -16.32 11.00
C ASP A 129 17.17 -17.35 11.87
N ASP A 130 17.21 -17.19 13.20
CA ASP A 130 16.49 -18.07 14.13
C ASP A 130 14.98 -17.77 14.13
N ALA A 131 14.58 -16.51 13.98
CA ALA A 131 13.17 -16.10 14.04
C ALA A 131 12.41 -16.34 12.72
N ARG A 132 13.08 -16.21 11.57
CA ARG A 132 12.44 -16.26 10.25
C ARG A 132 11.67 -17.55 9.93
N PRO A 133 12.14 -18.76 10.24
CA PRO A 133 11.39 -19.97 9.90
C PRO A 133 10.00 -20.04 10.54
N ALA A 134 9.88 -19.72 11.82
CA ALA A 134 8.60 -19.69 12.53
C ALA A 134 7.70 -18.55 12.02
N ALA A 135 8.26 -17.35 11.84
CA ALA A 135 7.53 -16.20 11.31
C ALA A 135 7.00 -16.49 9.89
N GLN A 136 7.79 -17.15 9.03
CA GLN A 136 7.36 -17.50 7.67
C GLN A 136 6.23 -18.53 7.68
N ALA A 137 6.32 -19.56 8.53
CA ALA A 137 5.26 -20.56 8.65
C ALA A 137 3.95 -19.93 9.13
N THR A 138 4.01 -19.08 10.16
CA THR A 138 2.86 -18.30 10.66
C THR A 138 2.28 -17.39 9.54
N TYR A 139 3.14 -16.68 8.82
CA TYR A 139 2.72 -15.77 7.75
C TYR A 139 1.97 -16.50 6.63
N ILE A 140 2.52 -17.61 6.14
CA ILE A 140 1.88 -18.41 5.09
C ILE A 140 0.52 -18.93 5.56
N ALA A 141 0.43 -19.48 6.78
CA ALA A 141 -0.82 -19.98 7.35
C ALA A 141 -1.88 -18.87 7.49
N ASN A 142 -1.49 -17.72 8.02
CA ASN A 142 -2.34 -16.56 8.18
C ASN A 142 -2.82 -15.99 6.83
N LEU A 143 -1.93 -15.88 5.85
CA LEU A 143 -2.28 -15.39 4.50
C LEU A 143 -3.22 -16.36 3.77
N HIS A 144 -3.02 -17.66 3.91
CA HIS A 144 -3.94 -18.66 3.37
C HIS A 144 -5.35 -18.47 3.94
N TRP A 145 -5.45 -18.31 5.27
CA TRP A 145 -6.72 -18.05 5.92
C TRP A 145 -7.33 -16.70 5.48
N ALA A 146 -6.55 -15.62 5.46
CA ALA A 146 -7.03 -14.29 5.08
C ALA A 146 -7.54 -14.26 3.62
N ALA A 147 -6.79 -14.85 2.70
CA ALA A 147 -7.20 -14.95 1.29
C ALA A 147 -8.51 -15.73 1.14
N ALA A 148 -8.69 -16.82 1.91
CA ALA A 148 -9.94 -17.60 1.90
C ALA A 148 -11.14 -16.79 2.45
N GLN A 149 -10.96 -15.95 3.48
CA GLN A 149 -12.03 -15.06 3.96
C GLN A 149 -12.34 -13.97 2.93
N ALA A 150 -11.32 -13.31 2.39
CA ALA A 150 -11.46 -12.23 1.42
C ALA A 150 -12.13 -12.71 0.12
N ALA A 151 -11.83 -13.92 -0.34
CA ALA A 151 -12.46 -14.53 -1.52
C ALA A 151 -13.98 -14.64 -1.40
N LYS A 152 -14.52 -14.87 -0.19
CA LYS A 152 -15.97 -14.96 0.04
C LYS A 152 -16.72 -13.67 -0.30
N VAL A 153 -16.01 -12.54 -0.27
CA VAL A 153 -16.56 -11.20 -0.51
C VAL A 153 -15.94 -10.51 -1.72
N GLY A 154 -15.17 -11.26 -2.53
CA GLY A 154 -14.59 -10.77 -3.79
C GLY A 154 -13.47 -9.74 -3.63
N ILE A 155 -12.75 -9.77 -2.50
CA ILE A 155 -11.69 -8.82 -2.17
C ILE A 155 -10.32 -9.48 -2.33
N ASP A 156 -9.37 -8.74 -2.93
CA ASP A 156 -7.96 -9.15 -3.00
C ASP A 156 -7.24 -8.81 -1.68
N VAL A 157 -6.31 -9.67 -1.29
CA VAL A 157 -5.33 -9.40 -0.23
C VAL A 157 -4.00 -9.07 -0.88
N VAL A 158 -3.36 -7.98 -0.47
CA VAL A 158 -2.01 -7.65 -0.92
C VAL A 158 -1.02 -7.67 0.24
N ILE A 159 0.22 -8.07 -0.06
CA ILE A 159 1.36 -8.06 0.86
C ILE A 159 2.46 -7.20 0.27
N GLU A 160 3.19 -6.49 1.11
CA GLU A 160 4.17 -5.49 0.69
C GLU A 160 5.55 -5.76 1.28
N PRO A 161 6.59 -5.83 0.44
CA PRO A 161 7.97 -5.72 0.90
C PRO A 161 8.32 -4.30 1.33
N ILE A 162 8.61 -4.10 2.61
CA ILE A 162 8.95 -2.80 3.19
C ILE A 162 10.43 -2.77 3.57
N ASN A 163 11.13 -1.68 3.25
CA ASN A 163 12.55 -1.52 3.53
C ASN A 163 12.84 -1.42 5.04
N GLN A 164 13.98 -1.96 5.46
CA GLN A 164 14.39 -1.98 6.87
C GLN A 164 15.09 -0.69 7.33
N ARG A 165 15.36 0.25 6.42
CA ARG A 165 15.81 1.60 6.80
C ARG A 165 14.67 2.38 7.48
N ASP A 166 13.46 2.29 6.92
CA ASP A 166 12.28 2.98 7.46
C ASP A 166 11.57 2.17 8.55
N VAL A 167 11.54 0.83 8.40
CA VAL A 167 10.91 -0.09 9.35
C VAL A 167 11.90 -1.21 9.72
N PRO A 168 12.77 -0.97 10.71
CA PRO A 168 13.73 -1.99 11.17
C PRO A 168 13.03 -3.30 11.59
N ARG A 169 13.65 -4.43 11.28
CA ARG A 169 13.16 -5.77 11.58
C ARG A 169 11.85 -6.17 10.86
N PHE A 170 11.35 -5.39 9.89
CA PHE A 170 10.18 -5.80 9.12
C PHE A 170 10.43 -7.15 8.44
N PHE A 171 9.51 -8.10 8.60
CA PHE A 171 9.73 -9.49 8.18
C PHE A 171 9.86 -9.60 6.66
N LEU A 172 8.94 -8.97 5.90
CA LEU A 172 8.90 -9.04 4.44
C LEU A 172 9.56 -7.80 3.83
N ASN A 173 10.72 -7.94 3.19
CA ASN A 173 11.47 -6.78 2.70
C ASN A 173 12.02 -6.92 1.26
N ARG A 174 11.72 -8.01 0.55
CA ARG A 174 12.20 -8.24 -0.83
C ARG A 174 11.08 -8.72 -1.74
N GLN A 175 11.12 -8.29 -2.99
CA GLN A 175 10.13 -8.67 -4.00
C GLN A 175 10.14 -10.18 -4.28
N ASP A 176 11.32 -10.78 -4.45
CA ASP A 176 11.46 -12.23 -4.67
C ASP A 176 10.82 -13.04 -3.53
N HIS A 177 11.02 -12.63 -2.27
CA HIS A 177 10.44 -13.29 -1.11
C HIS A 177 8.90 -13.14 -1.09
N ALA A 178 8.36 -11.95 -1.39
CA ALA A 178 6.91 -11.75 -1.48
C ALA A 178 6.27 -12.63 -2.56
N HIS A 179 6.85 -12.68 -3.75
CA HIS A 179 6.36 -13.50 -4.84
C HIS A 179 6.46 -15.01 -4.53
N ALA A 180 7.50 -15.45 -3.81
CA ALA A 180 7.63 -16.84 -3.34
C ALA A 180 6.52 -17.18 -2.34
N ILE A 181 6.20 -16.28 -1.39
CA ILE A 181 5.10 -16.47 -0.43
C ILE A 181 3.75 -16.54 -1.14
N VAL A 182 3.46 -15.63 -2.08
CA VAL A 182 2.21 -15.67 -2.87
C VAL A 182 2.07 -17.01 -3.61
N GLN A 183 3.16 -17.52 -4.19
CA GLN A 183 3.16 -18.83 -4.85
C GLN A 183 2.96 -19.97 -3.85
N ALA A 184 3.58 -19.92 -2.68
CA ALA A 184 3.44 -20.95 -1.65
C ALA A 184 2.00 -21.02 -1.09
N VAL A 185 1.34 -19.88 -0.92
CA VAL A 185 -0.07 -19.82 -0.50
C VAL A 185 -1.01 -20.28 -1.62
N GLY A 186 -0.72 -19.96 -2.88
CA GLY A 186 -1.44 -20.43 -4.05
C GLY A 186 -2.85 -19.86 -4.24
N ALA A 187 -3.26 -18.85 -3.47
CA ALA A 187 -4.58 -18.21 -3.59
C ALA A 187 -4.58 -17.15 -4.70
N ALA A 188 -5.54 -17.21 -5.63
CA ALA A 188 -5.63 -16.32 -6.77
C ALA A 188 -5.83 -14.83 -6.39
N ASN A 189 -6.48 -14.58 -5.24
CA ASN A 189 -6.74 -13.25 -4.68
C ASN A 189 -5.68 -12.78 -3.68
N LEU A 190 -4.55 -13.50 -3.55
CA LEU A 190 -3.38 -13.02 -2.82
C LEU A 190 -2.35 -12.50 -3.82
N LYS A 191 -1.98 -11.23 -3.68
CA LYS A 191 -1.10 -10.55 -4.62
C LYS A 191 -0.02 -9.73 -3.89
N VAL A 192 0.92 -9.18 -4.64
CA VAL A 192 1.98 -8.31 -4.13
C VAL A 192 1.60 -6.85 -4.39
N GLN A 193 1.74 -6.02 -3.38
CA GLN A 193 1.85 -4.57 -3.50
C GLN A 193 3.31 -4.25 -3.74
N MET A 194 3.60 -3.69 -4.91
CA MET A 194 4.96 -3.33 -5.31
C MET A 194 5.16 -1.83 -5.14
N ASP A 195 5.65 -1.41 -3.98
CA ASP A 195 6.11 -0.04 -3.77
C ASP A 195 7.52 0.13 -4.37
N LEU A 196 7.64 1.01 -5.37
CA LEU A 196 8.90 1.23 -6.10
C LEU A 196 9.93 1.93 -5.23
N TYR A 197 9.52 2.73 -4.24
CA TYR A 197 10.40 3.33 -3.26
C TYR A 197 11.07 2.25 -2.39
N HIS A 198 10.28 1.37 -1.79
CA HIS A 198 10.83 0.29 -0.97
C HIS A 198 11.69 -0.67 -1.79
N CYS A 199 11.27 -0.99 -3.00
CA CYS A 199 12.02 -1.84 -3.93
C CYS A 199 13.39 -1.23 -4.25
N GLN A 200 13.46 0.06 -4.57
CA GLN A 200 14.72 0.75 -4.87
C GLN A 200 15.67 0.76 -3.68
N VAL A 201 15.16 1.06 -2.48
CA VAL A 201 15.98 1.12 -1.25
C VAL A 201 16.63 -0.22 -0.92
N VAL A 202 15.93 -1.34 -1.16
CA VAL A 202 16.39 -2.68 -0.74
C VAL A 202 17.16 -3.39 -1.85
N GLU A 203 16.65 -3.30 -3.08
CA GLU A 203 17.08 -4.19 -4.16
C GLU A 203 17.61 -3.46 -5.38
N GLY A 204 17.07 -2.28 -5.68
CA GLY A 204 17.35 -1.60 -6.95
C GLY A 204 16.80 -2.34 -8.16
N ASP A 205 17.30 -2.00 -9.36
CA ASP A 205 16.92 -2.65 -10.63
C ASP A 205 15.41 -2.70 -10.87
N VAL A 206 14.71 -1.62 -10.47
CA VAL A 206 13.24 -1.54 -10.40
C VAL A 206 12.59 -1.83 -11.75
N ALA A 207 13.16 -1.31 -12.85
CA ALA A 207 12.62 -1.52 -14.18
C ALA A 207 12.61 -3.01 -14.60
N MET A 208 13.67 -3.74 -14.27
CA MET A 208 13.74 -5.19 -14.56
C MET A 208 12.77 -5.97 -13.69
N LYS A 209 12.59 -5.57 -12.42
CA LYS A 209 11.59 -6.17 -11.53
C LYS A 209 10.16 -5.92 -12.01
N LEU A 210 9.83 -4.73 -12.51
CA LEU A 210 8.55 -4.47 -13.18
C LEU A 210 8.32 -5.43 -14.36
N ARG A 211 9.31 -5.55 -15.25
CA ARG A 211 9.24 -6.47 -16.39
C ARG A 211 9.15 -7.95 -15.98
N GLN A 212 9.76 -8.32 -14.87
CA GLN A 212 9.71 -9.68 -14.34
C GLN A 212 8.34 -10.00 -13.71
N TYR A 213 7.79 -9.11 -12.91
CA TYR A 213 6.66 -9.45 -12.06
C TYR A 213 5.29 -9.02 -12.60
N LEU A 214 5.18 -7.90 -13.35
CA LEU A 214 3.90 -7.46 -13.88
C LEU A 214 3.24 -8.50 -14.82
N PRO A 215 3.98 -9.14 -15.75
CA PRO A 215 3.37 -10.15 -16.65
C PRO A 215 2.86 -11.39 -15.92
N THR A 216 3.26 -11.61 -14.66
CA THR A 216 2.79 -12.75 -13.86
C THR A 216 1.36 -12.62 -13.37
N GLY A 217 0.77 -11.42 -13.42
CA GLY A 217 -0.54 -11.10 -12.84
C GLY A 217 -0.59 -11.10 -11.31
N ARG A 218 0.56 -11.30 -10.63
CA ARG A 218 0.64 -11.34 -9.17
C ARG A 218 0.85 -9.97 -8.51
N VAL A 219 1.12 -8.92 -9.27
CA VAL A 219 1.17 -7.55 -8.72
C VAL A 219 -0.24 -6.99 -8.72
N GLY A 220 -0.81 -6.78 -7.54
CA GLY A 220 -2.18 -6.28 -7.34
C GLY A 220 -2.26 -4.77 -7.16
N HIS A 221 -1.17 -4.14 -6.75
CA HIS A 221 -1.08 -2.69 -6.54
C HIS A 221 0.36 -2.22 -6.72
N ILE A 222 0.53 -0.99 -7.19
CA ILE A 222 1.84 -0.32 -7.29
C ILE A 222 1.80 0.94 -6.43
N GLN A 223 2.92 1.29 -5.79
CA GLN A 223 3.08 2.59 -5.13
C GLN A 223 4.36 3.27 -5.57
N VAL A 224 4.38 4.61 -5.48
CA VAL A 224 5.48 5.47 -5.96
C VAL A 224 5.82 6.56 -4.96
N ALA A 225 7.13 6.79 -4.80
CA ALA A 225 7.71 7.93 -4.10
C ALA A 225 9.13 8.19 -4.59
N GLY A 226 9.61 9.42 -4.50
CA GLY A 226 11.01 9.78 -4.78
C GLY A 226 11.98 9.18 -3.77
N VAL A 227 13.11 8.63 -4.24
CA VAL A 227 14.15 8.04 -3.40
C VAL A 227 15.36 9.01 -3.37
N PRO A 228 15.99 9.26 -2.22
CA PRO A 228 15.83 8.57 -0.93
C PRO A 228 14.87 9.23 0.08
N GLN A 229 14.34 10.44 -0.17
CA GLN A 229 13.61 11.22 0.84
C GLN A 229 12.12 10.86 0.98
N ARG A 230 11.60 10.00 0.12
CA ARG A 230 10.17 9.65 0.04
C ARG A 230 9.26 10.85 -0.23
N HIS A 231 9.74 11.77 -1.10
CA HIS A 231 9.00 12.93 -1.61
C HIS A 231 8.33 12.65 -2.96
N GLU A 232 7.97 13.69 -3.69
CA GLU A 232 7.37 13.60 -5.02
C GLU A 232 8.22 12.71 -5.96
N PRO A 233 7.59 11.92 -6.86
CA PRO A 233 8.30 10.94 -7.68
C PRO A 233 9.22 11.55 -8.75
N ASP A 234 9.05 12.83 -9.09
CA ASP A 234 9.93 13.54 -10.03
C ASP A 234 11.23 14.05 -9.39
N VAL A 235 11.47 13.74 -8.13
CA VAL A 235 12.69 14.12 -7.38
C VAL A 235 13.38 12.88 -6.85
N GLY A 236 14.70 12.81 -7.03
CA GLY A 236 15.52 11.73 -6.49
C GLY A 236 16.18 10.87 -7.58
N GLU A 237 16.56 9.64 -7.21
CA GLU A 237 17.40 8.77 -8.03
C GLU A 237 16.64 7.88 -9.03
N LEU A 238 15.29 7.82 -8.95
CA LEU A 238 14.47 7.04 -9.87
C LEU A 238 14.03 7.88 -11.08
N ASN A 239 14.21 7.34 -12.27
CA ASN A 239 13.67 7.93 -13.49
C ASN A 239 12.21 7.48 -13.68
N TYR A 240 11.27 8.17 -13.04
CA TYR A 240 9.84 7.81 -13.11
C TYR A 240 9.23 7.90 -14.52
N PRO A 241 9.58 8.85 -15.40
CA PRO A 241 9.13 8.80 -16.80
C PRO A 241 9.38 7.45 -17.46
N TYR A 242 10.59 6.92 -17.30
CA TYR A 242 10.96 5.60 -17.82
C TYR A 242 10.22 4.46 -17.12
N LEU A 243 10.07 4.51 -15.79
CA LEU A 243 9.35 3.48 -15.04
C LEU A 243 7.86 3.44 -15.39
N PHE A 244 7.22 4.60 -15.58
CA PHE A 244 5.83 4.67 -16.02
C PHE A 244 5.64 4.10 -17.43
N SER A 245 6.58 4.36 -18.36
CA SER A 245 6.57 3.71 -19.67
C SER A 245 6.67 2.19 -19.55
N ALA A 246 7.57 1.69 -18.69
CA ALA A 246 7.71 0.24 -18.46
C ALA A 246 6.44 -0.39 -17.85
N ILE A 247 5.74 0.31 -16.97
CA ILE A 247 4.45 -0.13 -16.39
C ILE A 247 3.37 -0.21 -17.49
N GLN A 248 3.29 0.79 -18.37
CA GLN A 248 2.35 0.79 -19.51
C GLN A 248 2.67 -0.30 -20.52
N GLU A 249 3.94 -0.47 -20.88
CA GLU A 249 4.40 -1.53 -21.79
C GLU A 249 4.06 -2.93 -21.27
N ALA A 250 4.11 -3.11 -19.94
CA ALA A 250 3.72 -4.37 -19.29
C ALA A 250 2.20 -4.58 -19.22
N GLY A 251 1.38 -3.63 -19.68
CA GLY A 251 -0.08 -3.73 -19.70
C GLY A 251 -0.73 -3.64 -18.31
N TYR A 252 -0.08 -2.98 -17.33
CA TYR A 252 -0.65 -2.83 -15.99
C TYR A 252 -1.82 -1.83 -16.01
N GLY A 253 -3.04 -2.32 -15.80
CA GLY A 253 -4.26 -1.52 -15.76
C GLY A 253 -4.76 -1.17 -14.35
N GLY A 254 -3.97 -1.46 -13.32
CA GLY A 254 -4.32 -1.17 -11.91
C GLY A 254 -4.12 0.30 -11.52
N TRP A 255 -4.28 0.57 -10.21
CA TRP A 255 -3.99 1.87 -9.63
C TRP A 255 -2.53 1.97 -9.18
N ILE A 256 -1.98 3.19 -9.23
CA ILE A 256 -0.66 3.55 -8.71
C ILE A 256 -0.88 4.53 -7.55
N GLY A 257 -0.57 4.08 -6.34
CA GLY A 257 -0.68 4.89 -5.12
C GLY A 257 0.45 5.90 -5.01
N CYS A 258 0.10 7.15 -4.75
CA CYS A 258 1.05 8.24 -4.48
C CYS A 258 1.41 8.24 -3.00
N GLU A 259 2.27 7.31 -2.57
CA GLU A 259 2.59 7.12 -1.15
C GLU A 259 3.89 7.85 -0.77
N TYR A 260 3.83 9.17 -0.81
CA TYR A 260 4.96 10.02 -0.48
C TYR A 260 4.58 11.20 0.42
N ARG A 261 5.57 11.78 1.07
CA ARG A 261 5.42 13.00 1.87
C ARG A 261 5.77 14.21 1.01
N PRO A 262 4.85 15.17 0.82
CA PRO A 262 5.16 16.38 0.06
C PRO A 262 6.43 17.07 0.60
N ALA A 263 7.38 17.38 -0.30
CA ALA A 263 8.63 18.04 0.09
C ALA A 263 8.40 19.41 0.74
N ARG A 264 7.26 20.04 0.43
CA ARG A 264 6.82 21.31 1.03
C ARG A 264 6.28 21.15 2.45
N GLY A 265 6.06 19.91 2.91
CA GLY A 265 5.51 19.60 4.24
C GLY A 265 4.02 19.87 4.35
N ALA A 266 3.54 19.80 5.60
CA ALA A 266 2.13 20.00 5.97
C ALA A 266 1.78 21.50 6.07
N VAL A 267 1.96 22.23 4.98
CA VAL A 267 1.61 23.66 4.85
C VAL A 267 0.47 23.82 3.85
N THR A 268 -0.28 24.91 3.95
CA THR A 268 -1.40 25.21 3.05
C THR A 268 -0.96 25.07 1.59
N GLY A 269 -1.61 24.18 0.86
CA GLY A 269 -1.30 23.89 -0.54
C GLY A 269 -0.05 23.04 -0.78
N GLY A 270 0.62 22.57 0.27
CA GLY A 270 1.88 21.82 0.16
C GLY A 270 1.79 20.63 -0.78
N THR A 271 0.71 19.86 -0.71
CA THR A 271 0.45 18.75 -1.64
C THR A 271 0.13 19.26 -3.05
N SER A 272 -0.86 20.15 -3.19
CA SER A 272 -1.36 20.60 -4.50
C SER A 272 -0.27 21.25 -5.34
N ASP A 273 0.59 22.06 -4.73
CA ASP A 273 1.73 22.72 -5.40
C ASP A 273 2.83 21.71 -5.81
N GLY A 274 2.93 20.57 -5.10
CA GLY A 274 3.83 19.48 -5.42
C GLY A 274 3.41 18.61 -6.60
N LEU A 275 2.15 18.66 -7.04
CA LEU A 275 1.61 17.81 -8.10
C LEU A 275 1.99 18.25 -9.55
N GLY A 276 3.01 19.08 -9.70
CA GLY A 276 3.54 19.47 -11.01
C GLY A 276 3.90 18.29 -11.91
N TRP A 277 4.48 17.25 -11.32
CA TRP A 277 4.83 16.02 -12.01
C TRP A 277 3.61 15.29 -12.61
N LEU A 278 2.50 15.22 -11.88
CA LEU A 278 1.27 14.56 -12.32
C LEU A 278 0.63 15.33 -13.49
N ARG A 279 0.68 16.66 -13.44
CA ARG A 279 0.18 17.52 -14.52
C ARG A 279 1.02 17.37 -15.79
N ARG A 280 2.36 17.35 -15.69
CA ARG A 280 3.27 17.10 -16.84
C ARG A 280 3.03 15.72 -17.45
N MET A 281 2.79 14.72 -16.63
CA MET A 281 2.47 13.39 -17.10
C MET A 281 1.17 13.35 -17.92
N ALA A 282 0.14 14.06 -17.48
CA ALA A 282 -1.14 14.13 -18.18
C ALA A 282 -1.04 14.83 -19.56
N THR A 283 -0.06 15.74 -19.73
CA THR A 283 0.21 16.45 -20.99
C THR A 283 1.28 15.78 -21.86
N GLY A 284 1.96 14.75 -21.37
CA GLY A 284 3.09 14.12 -22.05
C GLY A 284 4.41 14.90 -21.96
N ASP A 285 4.46 15.96 -21.17
CA ASP A 285 5.61 16.87 -21.01
C ASP A 285 6.57 16.39 -19.91
N TRP A 286 7.14 15.22 -20.08
CA TRP A 286 8.17 14.69 -19.18
C TRP A 286 9.60 15.07 -19.60
N ALA A 287 9.78 15.81 -20.66
CA ALA A 287 11.11 16.22 -21.17
C ALA A 287 11.78 17.30 -20.30
#